data_1ef1a5bb131a654277cf64216136ef50
#
_entry.id   1ef1a5bb131a654277cf64216136ef50
#
_cell.length_a   1.000
_cell.length_b   1.000
_cell.length_c   1.000
_cell.angle_alpha   90.00
_cell.angle_beta   90.00
_cell.angle_gamma   90.00
#
_symmetry.space_group_name_H-M   'P 1'
#
loop_
_entity.id
_entity.type
_entity.pdbx_description
1 polymer ?
#
loop_
_entity_poly.entity_id
_entity_poly.type
_entity_poly.pdbx_seq_one_letter_code
_entity_poly.pdbx_strand_id
1 'polypeptide(L)' 'MTILVLGGAGYIGSHTVYALIEKGVDVVVIDNLETGHIEAVHEKARFYKGDIRDRAFVDSVLDHENIDSVVHF' A
#
# COMPACT_ATOMS: atom_id res chain seq x y z
N MET A 1 -3.98 -3.74 -13.70
CA MET A 1 -4.76 -3.24 -12.55
C MET A 1 -3.80 -2.85 -11.43
N THR A 2 -4.02 -1.69 -10.85
CA THR A 2 -3.20 -1.19 -9.75
C THR A 2 -4.07 -1.01 -8.51
N ILE A 3 -3.68 -1.63 -7.41
CA ILE A 3 -4.41 -1.60 -6.15
C ILE A 3 -3.58 -0.87 -5.09
N LEU A 4 -4.19 0.10 -4.43
CA LEU A 4 -3.60 0.77 -3.27
C LEU A 4 -4.02 0.05 -2.00
N VAL A 5 -3.04 -0.34 -1.19
CA VAL A 5 -3.29 -0.98 0.11
C VAL A 5 -2.90 -0.01 1.21
N LEU A 6 -3.88 0.43 1.98
CA LEU A 6 -3.65 1.31 3.13
C LEU A 6 -3.37 0.44 4.35
N GLY A 7 -2.18 0.59 4.94
CA GLY A 7 -1.75 -0.26 6.06
C GLY A 7 -1.05 -1.54 5.61
N GLY A 8 -0.44 -1.54 4.43
CA GLY A 8 0.17 -2.73 3.84
C GLY A 8 1.46 -3.21 4.50
N ALA A 9 1.98 -2.48 5.50
CA ALA A 9 3.17 -2.91 6.24
C ALA A 9 2.81 -3.63 7.55
N GLY A 10 1.53 -3.69 7.92
CA GLY A 10 1.07 -4.48 9.06
C GLY A 10 1.01 -5.97 8.73
N TYR A 11 0.73 -6.79 9.76
CA TYR A 11 0.74 -8.25 9.60
C TYR A 11 -0.26 -8.73 8.53
N ILE A 12 -1.54 -8.37 8.69
CA ILE A 12 -2.57 -8.81 7.74
C ILE A 12 -2.39 -8.10 6.39
N GLY A 13 -2.08 -6.82 6.41
CA GLY A 13 -1.89 -6.04 5.19
C GLY A 13 -0.75 -6.57 4.34
N SER A 14 0.38 -6.94 4.96
CA SER A 14 1.53 -7.47 4.23
C SER A 14 1.21 -8.80 3.57
N HIS A 15 0.46 -9.67 4.24
CA HIS A 15 0.02 -10.94 3.64
C HIS A 15 -0.87 -10.71 2.42
N THR A 16 -1.77 -9.73 2.51
CA THR A 16 -2.62 -9.37 1.38
C THR A 16 -1.80 -8.85 0.20
N VAL A 17 -0.80 -8.00 0.48
CA VAL A 17 0.08 -7.47 -0.56
C VAL A 17 0.82 -8.62 -1.28
N TYR A 18 1.37 -9.55 -0.52
CA TYR A 18 2.07 -10.70 -1.11
C TYR A 18 1.15 -11.52 -2.00
N ALA A 19 -0.07 -11.79 -1.54
CA ALA A 19 -1.04 -12.57 -2.32
C ALA A 19 -1.41 -11.87 -3.62
N LEU A 20 -1.60 -10.55 -3.59
CA LEU A 20 -1.93 -9.77 -4.78
C LEU A 20 -0.79 -9.78 -5.79
N ILE A 21 0.44 -9.59 -5.32
CA ILE A 21 1.60 -9.59 -6.20
C ILE A 21 1.81 -10.95 -6.85
N GLU A 22 1.60 -12.02 -6.11
CA GLU A 22 1.69 -13.38 -6.66
C GLU A 22 0.69 -13.62 -7.79
N LYS A 23 -0.44 -12.90 -7.77
CA LYS A 23 -1.45 -12.97 -8.82
C LYS A 23 -1.18 -12.01 -9.98
N GLY A 24 -0.07 -11.33 -9.97
CA GLY A 24 0.30 -10.40 -11.02
C GLY A 24 -0.32 -9.03 -10.90
N VAL A 25 -0.86 -8.69 -9.74
CA VAL A 25 -1.45 -7.37 -9.49
C VAL A 25 -0.35 -6.37 -9.15
N ASP A 26 -0.43 -5.16 -9.71
CA ASP A 26 0.47 -4.07 -9.38
C ASP A 26 -0.01 -3.42 -8.08
N VAL A 27 0.84 -3.35 -7.06
CA VAL A 27 0.45 -2.93 -5.72
C VAL A 27 1.22 -1.70 -5.27
N VAL A 28 0.49 -0.73 -4.72
CA VAL A 28 1.04 0.45 -4.05
C VAL A 28 0.61 0.38 -2.59
N VAL A 29 1.54 0.70 -1.67
CA VAL A 29 1.27 0.64 -0.23
C VAL A 29 1.48 2.01 0.39
N ILE A 30 0.54 2.46 1.21
CA ILE A 30 0.73 3.61 2.10
C ILE A 30 0.65 3.11 3.53
N ASP A 31 1.65 3.44 4.34
CA ASP A 31 1.69 3.07 5.75
C ASP A 31 2.59 4.05 6.50
N ASN A 32 2.22 4.38 7.74
CA ASN A 32 3.05 5.25 8.58
C ASN A 32 4.08 4.48 9.39
N LEU A 33 4.06 3.14 9.32
CA LEU A 33 4.95 2.23 10.03
C LEU A 33 4.84 2.28 11.56
N GLU A 34 3.72 2.77 12.09
CA GLU A 34 3.51 2.78 13.55
C GLU A 34 3.45 1.37 14.13
N THR A 35 2.74 0.47 13.45
CA THR A 35 2.57 -0.91 13.91
C THR A 35 3.16 -1.92 12.95
N GLY A 36 3.66 -1.48 11.81
CA GLY A 36 4.28 -2.34 10.81
C GLY A 36 5.76 -2.06 10.66
N HIS A 37 6.40 -2.80 9.80
CA HIS A 37 7.83 -2.66 9.53
C HIS A 37 8.07 -2.59 8.03
N ILE A 38 9.03 -1.75 7.63
CA ILE A 38 9.38 -1.62 6.22
C ILE A 38 9.82 -2.96 5.61
N GLU A 39 10.44 -3.82 6.41
CA GLU A 39 10.90 -5.13 5.96
C GLU A 39 9.75 -6.07 5.61
N ALA A 40 8.53 -5.79 6.11
CA ALA A 40 7.36 -6.59 5.80
C ALA A 40 6.75 -6.22 4.45
N VAL A 41 7.16 -5.10 3.86
CA VAL A 41 6.64 -4.66 2.56
C VAL A 41 7.33 -5.43 1.44
N HIS A 42 6.53 -6.01 0.55
CA HIS A 42 7.06 -6.77 -0.58
C HIS A 42 7.92 -5.85 -1.47
N GLU A 43 9.06 -6.35 -1.91
CA GLU A 43 9.99 -5.55 -2.73
C GLU A 43 9.40 -5.06 -4.06
N LYS A 44 8.41 -5.76 -4.58
CA LYS A 44 7.73 -5.37 -5.83
C LYS A 44 6.60 -4.37 -5.61
N ALA A 45 6.23 -4.10 -4.37
CA ALA A 45 5.24 -3.06 -4.07
C ALA A 45 5.92 -1.70 -4.05
N ARG A 46 5.23 -0.67 -4.56
CA ARG A 46 5.71 0.69 -4.42
C ARG A 46 5.22 1.23 -3.09
N PHE A 47 6.15 1.64 -2.23
CA PHE A 47 5.84 2.02 -0.86
C PHE A 47 5.94 3.54 -0.67
N TYR A 48 4.91 4.10 -0.02
CA TYR A 48 4.87 5.50 0.37
C TYR A 48 4.66 5.58 1.88
N LYS A 49 5.64 6.12 2.59
CA LYS A 49 5.51 6.32 4.04
C LYS A 49 4.73 7.60 4.29
N GLY A 50 3.62 7.49 4.98
CA GLY A 50 2.80 8.64 5.31
C GLY A 50 1.57 8.26 6.10
N ASP A 51 0.82 9.28 6.53
CA ASP A 51 -0.38 9.12 7.33
C ASP A 51 -1.60 9.11 6.41
N ILE A 52 -2.42 8.06 6.50
CA ILE A 52 -3.65 7.97 5.70
C ILE A 52 -4.67 9.06 6.04
N ARG A 53 -4.50 9.72 7.18
CA ARG A 53 -5.35 10.86 7.56
C ARG A 53 -4.94 12.16 6.85
N ASP A 54 -3.76 12.19 6.27
CA ASP A 54 -3.29 13.32 5.47
C ASP A 54 -3.90 13.22 4.08
N ARG A 55 -5.00 13.92 3.87
CA ARG A 55 -5.77 13.84 2.64
C ARG A 55 -5.00 14.28 1.41
N ALA A 56 -4.25 15.37 1.54
CA ALA A 56 -3.46 15.88 0.42
C ALA A 56 -2.40 14.86 -0.01
N PHE A 57 -1.78 14.18 0.95
CA PHE A 57 -0.81 13.16 0.67
C PHE A 57 -1.44 11.96 -0.06
N VAL A 58 -2.56 11.46 0.47
CA VAL A 58 -3.24 10.32 -0.15
C VAL A 58 -3.70 10.67 -1.56
N ASP A 59 -4.28 11.85 -1.74
CA ASP A 59 -4.74 12.30 -3.07
C ASP A 59 -3.59 12.38 -4.06
N SER A 60 -2.40 12.83 -3.62
CA SER A 60 -1.24 12.92 -4.51
C SER A 60 -0.78 11.53 -4.97
N VAL A 61 -0.86 10.54 -4.08
CA VAL A 61 -0.51 9.15 -4.45
C VAL A 61 -1.54 8.59 -5.43
N LEU A 62 -2.82 8.83 -5.18
CA LEU A 62 -3.89 8.38 -6.07
C LEU A 62 -3.70 8.93 -7.49
N ASP A 63 -3.36 10.22 -7.60
CA ASP A 63 -3.14 10.86 -8.90
C ASP A 63 -1.90 10.32 -9.59
N HIS A 64 -0.81 10.18 -8.86
CA HIS A 64 0.47 9.76 -9.41
C HIS A 64 0.46 8.31 -9.89
N GLU A 65 -0.26 7.43 -9.18
CA GLU A 65 -0.20 5.99 -9.40
C GLU A 65 -1.34 5.42 -10.25
N ASN A 66 -2.32 6.22 -10.64
CA ASN A 66 -3.46 5.76 -11.42
C ASN A 66 -4.14 4.54 -10.78
N ILE A 67 -4.56 4.72 -9.54
CA ILE A 67 -5.11 3.62 -8.73
C ILE A 67 -6.51 3.21 -9.24
N ASP A 68 -6.72 1.90 -9.39
CA ASP A 68 -8.01 1.32 -9.80
C ASP A 68 -8.89 0.98 -8.60
N SER A 69 -8.27 0.57 -7.49
CA SER A 69 -9.03 0.10 -6.33
C SER A 69 -8.22 0.33 -5.06
N VAL A 70 -8.92 0.45 -3.92
CA VAL A 70 -8.28 0.70 -2.62
C VAL A 70 -8.74 -0.36 -1.62
N VAL A 71 -7.78 -0.92 -0.88
CA VAL A 71 -8.04 -1.82 0.24
C VAL A 71 -7.50 -1.16 1.50
N HIS A 72 -8.32 -1.08 2.55
CA HIS A 72 -7.96 -0.42 3.80
C HIS A 72 -7.92 -1.42 4.96
N PHE A 73 -6.81 -1.45 5.68
CA PHE A 73 -6.65 -2.26 6.88
C PHE A 73 -6.60 -1.43 8.15
#